data_585b5453b800b8c5215e5d43895e398c
#
_entry.id   585b5453b800b8c5215e5d43895e398c
#
_cell.length_a   1.000
_cell.length_b   1.000
_cell.length_c   1.000
_cell.angle_alpha   90.00
_cell.angle_beta   90.00
_cell.angle_gamma   90.00
#
_symmetry.space_group_name_H-M   'P 1'
#
loop_
_entity.id
_entity.type
_entity.pdbx_description
1 polymer ?
#
loop_
_entity_poly.entity_id
_entity_poly.type
_entity_poly.pdbx_seq_one_letter_code
_entity_poly.pdbx_strand_id
1 'polypeptide(L)'
;MLMFIATMISLGMLLMTVGIHYCGLRYVAALARRWNTEHFLIPPVLMFLIALLHLLEILIYAGIFYGLHKYTNLGSFTEEFKPVLRDYLYFSGANYTTLGMSDFYPVGHFKILAITEALAGFMMLTWSATFFYSAAGKFLDQEEKK
;
A
#
# COMPACT_ATOMS: atom_id res chain seq x y z
N MET A 1 20.34 -6.24 -19.23
CA MET A 1 19.81 -7.40 -18.49
C MET A 1 19.23 -7.02 -17.13
N LEU A 2 19.99 -6.38 -16.22
CA LEU A 2 19.49 -6.01 -14.88
C LEU A 2 18.30 -5.05 -14.90
N MET A 3 18.26 -4.06 -15.78
CA MET A 3 17.13 -3.17 -15.97
C MET A 3 15.83 -3.92 -16.33
N PHE A 4 15.94 -4.89 -17.26
CA PHE A 4 14.78 -5.72 -17.62
C PHE A 4 14.27 -6.56 -16.44
N ILE A 5 15.18 -7.14 -15.66
CA ILE A 5 14.83 -7.89 -14.44
C ILE A 5 14.15 -6.98 -13.44
N ALA A 6 14.68 -5.79 -13.16
CA ALA A 6 14.08 -4.83 -12.26
C ALA A 6 12.66 -4.42 -12.71
N THR A 7 12.46 -4.19 -14.00
CA THR A 7 11.14 -3.88 -14.56
C THR A 7 10.15 -5.03 -14.39
N MET A 8 10.57 -6.27 -14.64
CA MET A 8 9.71 -7.46 -14.46
C MET A 8 9.33 -7.65 -12.99
N ILE A 9 10.28 -7.48 -12.07
CA ILE A 9 10.01 -7.50 -10.61
C ILE A 9 9.00 -6.41 -10.26
N SER A 10 9.21 -5.18 -10.73
CA SER A 10 8.31 -4.05 -10.44
C SER A 10 6.89 -4.29 -10.94
N LEU A 11 6.72 -4.82 -12.14
CA LEU A 11 5.40 -5.19 -12.68
C LEU A 11 4.76 -6.34 -11.89
N GLY A 12 5.54 -7.33 -11.49
CA GLY A 12 5.07 -8.41 -10.61
C GLY A 12 4.60 -7.89 -9.26
N MET A 13 5.35 -6.97 -8.65
CA MET A 13 4.97 -6.29 -7.40
C MET A 13 3.66 -5.51 -7.57
N LEU A 14 3.52 -4.75 -8.64
CA LEU A 14 2.29 -4.00 -8.94
C LEU A 14 1.08 -4.93 -9.05
N LEU A 15 1.19 -6.00 -9.84
CA LEU A 15 0.11 -6.99 -10.00
C LEU A 15 -0.24 -7.67 -8.67
N MET A 16 0.75 -8.02 -7.87
CA MET A 16 0.56 -8.61 -6.54
C MET A 16 -0.19 -7.64 -5.63
N THR A 17 0.21 -6.38 -5.58
CA THR A 17 -0.44 -5.34 -4.78
C THR A 17 -1.89 -5.15 -5.19
N VAL A 18 -2.18 -5.02 -6.50
CA VAL A 18 -3.56 -4.94 -7.02
C VAL A 18 -4.39 -6.15 -6.58
N GLY A 19 -3.83 -7.36 -6.65
CA GLY A 19 -4.51 -8.58 -6.23
C GLY A 19 -4.81 -8.61 -4.73
N ILE A 20 -3.83 -8.27 -3.89
CA ILE A 20 -3.98 -8.21 -2.42
C ILE A 20 -5.02 -7.16 -2.05
N HIS A 21 -4.91 -5.95 -2.63
CA HIS A 21 -5.82 -4.85 -2.39
C HIS A 21 -7.27 -5.21 -2.77
N TYR A 22 -7.46 -5.76 -3.95
CA TYR A 22 -8.79 -6.23 -4.41
C TYR A 22 -9.39 -7.27 -3.46
N CYS A 23 -8.62 -8.29 -3.09
CA CYS A 23 -9.08 -9.32 -2.15
C CYS A 23 -9.38 -8.73 -0.77
N GLY A 24 -8.52 -7.81 -0.29
CA GLY A 24 -8.71 -7.11 0.97
C GLY A 24 -10.00 -6.28 1.00
N LEU A 25 -10.23 -5.45 -0.01
CA LEU A 25 -11.48 -4.67 -0.12
C LEU A 25 -12.72 -5.57 -0.22
N ARG A 26 -12.64 -6.67 -0.93
CA ARG A 26 -13.74 -7.66 -0.98
C ARG A 26 -14.02 -8.28 0.38
N TYR A 27 -12.97 -8.59 1.15
CA TYR A 27 -13.11 -9.12 2.51
C TYR A 27 -13.74 -8.07 3.43
N VAL A 28 -13.27 -6.84 3.41
CA VAL A 28 -13.84 -5.70 4.16
C VAL A 28 -15.31 -5.49 3.80
N ALA A 29 -15.64 -5.53 2.50
CA ALA A 29 -17.03 -5.41 2.04
C ALA A 29 -17.91 -6.58 2.53
N ALA A 30 -17.37 -7.82 2.55
CA ALA A 30 -18.09 -8.98 3.04
C ALA A 30 -18.34 -8.91 4.55
N LEU A 31 -17.36 -8.39 5.30
CA LEU A 31 -17.49 -8.17 6.74
C LEU A 31 -18.54 -7.09 7.04
N ALA A 32 -18.49 -5.96 6.34
CA ALA A 32 -19.46 -4.88 6.48
C ALA A 32 -20.91 -5.32 6.25
N ARG A 33 -21.14 -6.22 5.28
CA ARG A 33 -22.48 -6.78 5.02
C ARG A 33 -23.05 -7.67 6.13
N ARG A 34 -22.19 -8.15 7.03
CA ARG A 34 -22.63 -8.96 8.18
C ARG A 34 -23.05 -8.12 9.39
N TRP A 35 -22.68 -6.84 9.39
CA TRP A 35 -23.01 -5.93 10.49
C TRP A 35 -24.41 -5.35 10.31
N ASN A 36 -25.11 -5.18 11.42
CA ASN A 36 -26.40 -4.51 11.40
C ASN A 36 -26.19 -3.01 11.10
N THR A 37 -26.92 -2.50 10.10
CA THR A 37 -26.74 -1.16 9.52
C THR A 37 -27.00 0.01 10.47
N GLU A 38 -27.43 -0.25 11.70
CA GLU A 38 -27.76 0.80 12.68
C GLU A 38 -26.58 1.28 13.53
N HIS A 39 -25.36 0.77 13.31
CA HIS A 39 -24.21 1.13 14.14
C HIS A 39 -23.38 2.27 13.52
N PHE A 40 -23.38 3.43 14.19
CA PHE A 40 -22.55 4.59 13.85
C PHE A 40 -21.03 4.29 13.82
N LEU A 41 -20.60 3.18 14.41
CA LEU A 41 -19.20 2.73 14.41
C LEU A 41 -18.76 2.06 13.10
N ILE A 42 -19.66 1.75 12.18
CA ILE A 42 -19.31 1.02 10.95
C ILE A 42 -18.33 1.83 10.07
N PRO A 43 -18.57 3.11 9.74
CA PRO A 43 -17.64 3.88 8.94
C PRO A 43 -16.22 3.97 9.52
N PRO A 44 -16.00 4.31 10.80
CA PRO A 44 -14.65 4.35 11.36
C PRO A 44 -13.97 2.99 11.39
N VAL A 45 -14.70 1.90 11.63
CA VAL A 45 -14.11 0.55 11.59
C VAL A 45 -13.72 0.16 10.16
N LEU A 46 -14.54 0.49 9.15
CA LEU A 46 -14.17 0.29 7.75
C LEU A 46 -12.89 1.05 7.38
N MET A 47 -12.79 2.31 7.77
CA MET A 47 -11.60 3.12 7.53
C MET A 47 -10.36 2.51 8.19
N PHE A 48 -10.49 2.02 9.43
CA PHE A 48 -9.41 1.36 10.14
C PHE A 48 -8.95 0.07 9.43
N LEU A 49 -9.89 -0.77 8.96
CA LEU A 49 -9.56 -1.99 8.23
C LEU A 49 -8.87 -1.69 6.89
N ILE A 50 -9.28 -0.65 6.18
CA ILE A 50 -8.62 -0.18 4.96
C ILE A 50 -7.20 0.32 5.27
N ALA A 51 -7.01 1.06 6.36
CA ALA A 51 -5.69 1.50 6.80
C ALA A 51 -4.77 0.32 7.12
N LEU A 52 -5.27 -0.73 7.78
CA LEU A 52 -4.51 -1.96 8.03
C LEU A 52 -4.12 -2.68 6.72
N LEU A 53 -4.98 -2.65 5.70
CA LEU A 53 -4.68 -3.21 4.39
C LEU A 53 -3.50 -2.46 3.74
N HIS A 54 -3.50 -1.12 3.78
CA HIS A 54 -2.39 -0.32 3.28
C HIS A 54 -1.09 -0.55 4.07
N LEU A 55 -1.17 -0.68 5.40
CA LEU A 55 0.00 -1.01 6.21
C LEU A 55 0.58 -2.38 5.85
N LEU A 56 -0.26 -3.38 5.55
CA LEU A 56 0.20 -4.68 5.06
C LEU A 56 0.93 -4.54 3.71
N GLU A 57 0.43 -3.75 2.80
CA GLU A 57 1.06 -3.51 1.50
C GLU A 57 2.42 -2.81 1.65
N ILE A 58 2.53 -1.80 2.51
CA ILE A 58 3.79 -1.14 2.86
C ILE A 58 4.79 -2.14 3.45
N LEU A 59 4.35 -3.01 4.36
CA LEU A 59 5.18 -4.07 4.94
C LEU A 59 5.74 -5.03 3.87
N ILE A 60 4.91 -5.40 2.89
CA ILE A 60 5.31 -6.27 1.79
C ILE A 60 6.38 -5.59 0.93
N TYR A 61 6.20 -4.32 0.55
CA TYR A 61 7.20 -3.57 -0.21
C TYR A 61 8.51 -3.41 0.55
N ALA A 62 8.45 -3.05 1.84
CA ALA A 62 9.63 -2.97 2.71
C ALA A 62 10.38 -4.31 2.77
N GLY A 63 9.66 -5.43 2.88
CA GLY A 63 10.23 -6.78 2.86
C GLY A 63 10.90 -7.12 1.52
N ILE A 64 10.32 -6.70 0.41
CA ILE A 64 10.88 -6.91 -0.93
C ILE A 64 12.17 -6.07 -1.09
N PHE A 65 12.16 -4.78 -0.72
CA PHE A 65 13.38 -3.96 -0.74
C PHE A 65 14.48 -4.55 0.15
N TYR A 66 14.13 -5.02 1.36
CA TYR A 66 15.07 -5.70 2.23
C TYR A 66 15.68 -6.93 1.55
N GLY A 67 14.85 -7.80 0.99
CA GLY A 67 15.30 -9.03 0.32
C GLY A 67 16.18 -8.73 -0.90
N LEU A 68 15.75 -7.80 -1.77
CA LEU A 68 16.52 -7.43 -2.95
C LEU A 68 17.85 -6.76 -2.57
N HIS A 69 17.86 -5.89 -1.56
CA HIS A 69 19.08 -5.22 -1.11
C HIS A 69 20.08 -6.20 -0.51
N LYS A 70 19.61 -7.22 0.24
CA LYS A 70 20.47 -8.20 0.91
C LYS A 70 20.99 -9.28 -0.03
N TYR A 71 20.21 -9.71 -1.03
CA TYR A 71 20.49 -10.91 -1.80
C TYR A 71 20.79 -10.64 -3.28
N THR A 72 20.72 -9.39 -3.73
CA THR A 72 20.96 -9.04 -5.12
C THR A 72 21.81 -7.77 -5.25
N ASN A 73 22.34 -7.54 -6.45
CA ASN A 73 23.07 -6.32 -6.82
C ASN A 73 22.21 -5.41 -7.71
N LEU A 74 20.87 -5.45 -7.58
CA LEU A 74 19.96 -4.65 -8.40
C LEU A 74 19.99 -3.16 -8.06
N GLY A 75 20.26 -2.81 -6.81
CA GLY A 75 20.33 -1.44 -6.36
C GLY A 75 20.64 -1.34 -4.88
N SER A 76 20.71 -0.12 -4.39
CA SER A 76 20.95 0.21 -3.00
C SER A 76 20.23 1.52 -2.65
N PHE A 77 20.56 2.06 -1.48
CA PHE A 77 20.14 3.39 -1.03
C PHE A 77 21.38 4.27 -0.81
N THR A 78 21.19 5.57 -0.66
CA THR A 78 22.25 6.52 -0.32
C THR A 78 22.90 6.20 1.02
N GLU A 79 24.03 6.85 1.34
CA GLU A 79 24.87 6.55 2.52
C GLU A 79 24.16 6.74 3.86
N GLU A 80 23.14 7.60 3.94
CA GLU A 80 22.34 7.83 5.16
C GLU A 80 21.44 6.65 5.52
N PHE A 81 21.19 5.74 4.57
CA PHE A 81 20.36 4.58 4.81
C PHE A 81 21.06 3.56 5.71
N LYS A 82 20.37 3.15 6.76
CA LYS A 82 20.79 2.03 7.61
C LYS A 82 19.99 0.78 7.24
N PRO A 83 20.62 -0.36 6.95
CA PRO A 83 19.92 -1.57 6.51
C PRO A 83 19.20 -2.29 7.68
N VAL A 84 18.40 -1.55 8.42
CA VAL A 84 17.53 -2.05 9.50
C VAL A 84 16.06 -1.98 9.07
N LEU A 85 15.24 -2.87 9.60
CA LEU A 85 13.82 -2.98 9.19
C LEU A 85 13.07 -1.65 9.27
N ARG A 86 13.36 -0.83 10.27
CA ARG A 86 12.74 0.50 10.44
C ARG A 86 12.95 1.39 9.22
N ASP A 87 14.15 1.42 8.64
CA ASP A 87 14.47 2.32 7.54
C ASP A 87 13.84 1.85 6.23
N TYR A 88 13.70 0.53 6.01
CA TYR A 88 12.92 0.01 4.88
C TYR A 88 11.43 0.33 5.02
N LEU A 89 10.86 0.19 6.23
CA LEU A 89 9.47 0.53 6.51
C LEU A 89 9.20 2.03 6.31
N TYR A 90 10.10 2.87 6.82
CA TYR A 90 9.99 4.32 6.65
C TYR A 90 10.05 4.71 5.18
N PHE A 91 11.01 4.15 4.43
CA PHE A 91 11.13 4.40 2.99
C PHE A 91 9.87 3.97 2.25
N SER A 92 9.45 2.72 2.41
CA SER A 92 8.24 2.20 1.76
C SER A 92 7.00 3.00 2.15
N GLY A 93 6.83 3.35 3.42
CA GLY A 93 5.70 4.16 3.87
C GLY A 93 5.68 5.55 3.23
N ALA A 94 6.81 6.25 3.23
CA ALA A 94 6.94 7.57 2.60
C ALA A 94 6.75 7.51 1.07
N ASN A 95 7.26 6.46 0.43
CA ASN A 95 7.18 6.27 -1.01
C ASN A 95 5.77 5.84 -1.45
N TYR A 96 5.19 4.84 -0.80
CA TYR A 96 3.83 4.34 -1.07
C TYR A 96 2.77 5.43 -0.89
N THR A 97 2.89 6.26 0.14
CA THR A 97 1.98 7.38 0.38
C THR A 97 2.27 8.61 -0.49
N THR A 98 3.29 8.55 -1.34
CA THR A 98 3.75 9.66 -2.19
C THR A 98 4.20 10.90 -1.42
N LEU A 99 4.49 10.79 -0.12
CA LEU A 99 4.98 11.90 0.71
C LEU A 99 6.40 12.34 0.30
N GLY A 100 7.23 11.38 -0.15
CA GLY A 100 8.58 11.66 -0.62
C GLY A 100 9.54 12.21 0.44
N MET A 101 9.15 12.19 1.69
CA MET A 101 9.96 12.66 2.82
C MET A 101 10.89 11.53 3.28
N SER A 102 12.10 11.49 2.71
CA SER A 102 13.10 10.51 3.11
C SER A 102 14.47 11.18 3.14
N ASP A 103 15.25 10.89 4.18
CA ASP A 103 16.63 11.36 4.32
C ASP A 103 17.59 10.59 3.40
N PHE A 104 17.10 9.54 2.74
CA PHE A 104 17.85 8.70 1.82
C PHE A 104 17.03 8.33 0.59
N TYR A 105 17.72 8.05 -0.52
CA TYR A 105 17.11 7.84 -1.82
C TYR A 105 17.55 6.50 -2.45
N PRO A 106 16.68 5.87 -3.26
CA PRO A 106 17.04 4.65 -4.00
C PRO A 106 18.09 4.95 -5.07
N VAL A 107 19.06 4.06 -5.21
CA VAL A 107 20.15 4.12 -6.18
C VAL A 107 20.10 2.90 -7.09
N GLY A 108 20.61 3.05 -8.31
CA GLY A 108 20.58 1.99 -9.33
C GLY A 108 19.16 1.65 -9.78
N HIS A 109 18.88 0.37 -9.96
CA HIS A 109 17.57 -0.09 -10.44
C HIS A 109 16.46 -0.03 -9.37
N PHE A 110 16.79 0.23 -8.10
CA PHE A 110 15.81 0.49 -7.06
C PHE A 110 14.94 1.72 -7.38
N LYS A 111 15.41 2.65 -8.19
CA LYS A 111 14.61 3.78 -8.69
C LYS A 111 13.36 3.32 -9.44
N ILE A 112 13.46 2.25 -10.25
CA ILE A 112 12.32 1.71 -11.01
C ILE A 112 11.29 1.09 -10.04
N LEU A 113 11.77 0.32 -9.06
CA LEU A 113 10.91 -0.28 -8.06
C LEU A 113 10.17 0.79 -7.23
N ALA A 114 10.90 1.83 -6.81
CA ALA A 114 10.34 2.93 -6.03
C ALA A 114 9.24 3.70 -6.80
N ILE A 115 9.48 4.03 -8.07
CA ILE A 115 8.45 4.69 -8.90
C ILE A 115 7.20 3.80 -9.04
N THR A 116 7.39 2.49 -9.24
CA THR A 116 6.27 1.56 -9.37
C THR A 116 5.51 1.39 -8.05
N GLU A 117 6.21 1.38 -6.92
CA GLU A 117 5.59 1.39 -5.59
C GLU A 117 4.76 2.65 -5.35
N ALA A 118 5.32 3.84 -5.65
CA ALA A 118 4.60 5.11 -5.51
C ALA A 118 3.34 5.14 -6.39
N LEU A 119 3.44 4.64 -7.63
CA LEU A 119 2.28 4.52 -8.51
C LEU A 119 1.24 3.55 -7.94
N ALA A 120 1.66 2.38 -7.45
CA ALA A 120 0.78 1.41 -6.82
C ALA A 120 0.08 2.02 -5.61
N GLY A 121 0.81 2.66 -4.70
CA GLY A 121 0.27 3.31 -3.53
C GLY A 121 -0.78 4.37 -3.88
N PHE A 122 -0.47 5.27 -4.81
CA PHE A 122 -1.41 6.27 -5.29
C PHE A 122 -2.71 5.66 -5.84
N MET A 123 -2.61 4.62 -6.66
CA MET A 123 -3.76 3.92 -7.23
C MET A 123 -4.61 3.25 -6.13
N MET A 124 -3.97 2.56 -5.17
CA MET A 124 -4.68 1.85 -4.10
C MET A 124 -5.34 2.81 -3.13
N LEU A 125 -4.68 3.91 -2.75
CA LEU A 125 -5.26 4.95 -1.90
C LEU A 125 -6.49 5.58 -2.55
N THR A 126 -6.43 5.90 -3.84
CA THR A 126 -7.56 6.45 -4.60
C THR A 126 -8.71 5.44 -4.70
N TRP A 127 -8.41 4.18 -4.97
CA TRP A 127 -9.42 3.12 -5.01
C TRP A 127 -10.09 2.92 -3.65
N SER A 128 -9.31 2.89 -2.57
CA SER A 128 -9.82 2.82 -1.20
C SER A 128 -10.75 3.98 -0.86
N ALA A 129 -10.39 5.20 -1.24
CA ALA A 129 -11.23 6.39 -1.00
C ALA A 129 -12.58 6.25 -1.71
N THR A 130 -12.59 5.82 -2.98
CA THR A 130 -13.81 5.57 -3.74
C THR A 130 -14.66 4.46 -3.15
N PHE A 131 -14.01 3.35 -2.74
CA PHE A 131 -14.68 2.24 -2.07
C PHE A 131 -15.31 2.69 -0.74
N PHE A 132 -14.55 3.40 0.10
CA PHE A 132 -15.03 3.91 1.38
C PHE A 132 -16.23 4.85 1.20
N TYR A 133 -16.16 5.79 0.28
CA TYR A 133 -17.27 6.70 -0.02
C TYR A 133 -18.54 5.92 -0.41
N SER A 134 -18.41 4.94 -1.30
CA SER A 134 -19.55 4.11 -1.74
C SER A 134 -20.10 3.22 -0.63
N ALA A 135 -19.25 2.74 0.28
CA ALA A 135 -19.68 1.93 1.41
C ALA A 135 -20.31 2.78 2.52
N ALA A 136 -19.67 3.89 2.91
CA ALA A 136 -20.14 4.77 3.98
C ALA A 136 -21.46 5.49 3.61
N GLY A 137 -21.63 5.90 2.35
CA GLY A 137 -22.86 6.55 1.88
C GLY A 137 -24.12 5.73 2.16
N LYS A 138 -24.04 4.41 2.03
CA LYS A 138 -25.17 3.52 2.34
C LYS A 138 -25.61 3.56 3.81
N PHE A 139 -24.71 3.86 4.73
CA PHE A 139 -25.01 3.99 6.15
C PHE A 139 -25.53 5.38 6.48
N LEU A 140 -25.02 6.43 5.85
CA LEU A 140 -25.48 7.81 6.06
C LEU A 140 -26.88 8.05 5.51
N ASP A 141 -27.19 7.53 4.32
CA ASP A 141 -28.54 7.66 3.70
C ASP A 141 -29.66 6.99 4.51
N GLN A 142 -29.32 6.06 5.41
CA GLN A 142 -30.29 5.39 6.27
C GLN A 142 -30.62 6.19 7.54
N GLU A 143 -29.68 7.03 8.00
CA GLU A 143 -29.93 7.94 9.13
C GLU A 143 -30.87 9.09 8.76
N GLU A 144 -30.80 9.61 7.51
CA GLU A 144 -31.68 10.67 7.03
C GLU A 144 -33.15 10.22 6.82
N LYS A 145 -33.40 8.92 6.76
CA LYS A 145 -34.75 8.35 6.55
C LYS A 145 -35.48 7.99 7.86
N LYS A 146 -34.90 8.24 9.00
CA LYS A 146 -35.50 8.06 10.34
C LYS A 146 -35.92 9.38 10.95
#